data_fb8565da60a91503370f46c77d46b5eb
#
_entry.id   fb8565da60a91503370f46c77d46b5eb
#
_cell.length_a   1.000
_cell.length_b   1.000
_cell.length_c   1.000
_cell.angle_alpha   90.00
_cell.angle_beta   90.00
_cell.angle_gamma   90.00
#
_symmetry.space_group_name_H-M   'P 1'
#
loop_
_entity.id
_entity.type
_entity.pdbx_description
1 polymer ?
#
loop_
_entity_poly.entity_id
_entity_poly.type
_entity_poly.pdbx_seq_one_letter_code
_entity_poly.pdbx_strand_id
1 'polypeptide(L)'
;YAPKAELTIIEGSPEKTVARIEELVKEAERKGQKAGIMLSEENFDKICSDYKLCLGSSSDENEIARNLFACLRKFDDMDIDVIFSEGFSEEGIGQAIMNRLLKAAGHKIIEV
;
A
#
# COMPACT_ATOMS: atom_id res chain seq x y z
N TYR A 1 -12.28 8.39 -5.10
CA TYR A 1 -12.56 7.41 -4.05
C TYR A 1 -11.58 7.58 -2.88
N ALA A 2 -12.10 7.64 -1.68
CA ALA A 2 -11.28 7.72 -0.47
C ALA A 2 -11.60 6.51 0.43
N PRO A 3 -10.59 5.70 0.80
CA PRO A 3 -10.83 4.55 1.68
C PRO A 3 -11.21 5.02 3.09
N LYS A 4 -11.94 4.18 3.83
CA LYS A 4 -12.28 4.45 5.22
C LYS A 4 -11.03 4.43 6.11
N ALA A 5 -10.09 3.56 5.80
CA ALA A 5 -8.83 3.44 6.52
C ALA A 5 -7.88 4.58 6.14
N GLU A 6 -7.05 4.98 7.09
CA GLU A 6 -5.98 5.92 6.81
C GLU A 6 -4.90 5.23 5.99
N LEU A 7 -4.61 5.73 4.79
CA LEU A 7 -3.60 5.18 3.89
C LEU A 7 -2.31 5.99 3.96
N THR A 8 -1.19 5.30 4.11
CA THR A 8 0.14 5.91 4.05
C THR A 8 0.97 5.18 3.00
N ILE A 9 1.65 5.93 2.14
CA ILE A 9 2.54 5.41 1.11
C ILE A 9 3.96 5.44 1.63
N ILE A 10 4.68 4.33 1.51
CA ILE A 10 6.09 4.23 1.90
C ILE A 10 6.91 4.11 0.62
N GLU A 11 7.83 5.04 0.42
CA GLU A 11 8.62 5.17 -0.79
C GLU A 11 10.11 5.05 -0.50
N GLY A 12 10.80 4.26 -1.31
CA GLY A 12 12.24 4.05 -1.17
C GLY A 12 12.69 2.77 -1.85
N SER A 13 13.88 2.28 -1.51
CA SER A 13 14.35 1.00 -2.02
C SER A 13 13.44 -0.12 -1.50
N PRO A 14 13.31 -1.25 -2.24
CA PRO A 14 12.46 -2.35 -1.79
C PRO A 14 12.76 -2.83 -0.38
N GLU A 15 14.04 -2.95 -0.03
CA GLU A 15 14.45 -3.43 1.29
C GLU A 15 14.03 -2.48 2.42
N LYS A 16 14.25 -1.18 2.22
CA LYS A 16 13.89 -0.17 3.21
C LYS A 16 12.38 -0.02 3.32
N THR A 17 11.68 -0.09 2.20
CA THR A 17 10.22 -0.02 2.17
C THR A 17 9.60 -1.18 2.95
N VAL A 18 10.04 -2.39 2.69
CA VAL A 18 9.56 -3.59 3.39
C VAL A 18 9.81 -3.49 4.89
N ALA A 19 11.05 -3.12 5.28
CA ALA A 19 11.41 -2.99 6.69
C ALA A 19 10.54 -1.95 7.40
N ARG A 20 10.31 -0.81 6.75
CA ARG A 20 9.51 0.26 7.36
C ARG A 20 8.04 -0.14 7.49
N ILE A 21 7.49 -0.78 6.47
CA ILE A 21 6.11 -1.27 6.53
C ILE A 21 5.95 -2.25 7.69
N GLU A 22 6.88 -3.17 7.87
CA GLU A 22 6.83 -4.13 8.99
C GLU A 22 6.82 -3.41 10.35
N GLU A 23 7.65 -2.39 10.50
CA GLU A 23 7.68 -1.59 11.74
C GLU A 23 6.34 -0.89 11.99
N LEU A 24 5.78 -0.29 10.94
CA LEU A 24 4.51 0.45 11.05
C LEU A 24 3.34 -0.49 11.35
N VAL A 25 3.34 -1.68 10.78
CA VAL A 25 2.33 -2.69 11.05
C VAL A 25 2.39 -3.12 12.52
N LYS A 26 3.57 -3.41 13.02
CA LYS A 26 3.75 -3.80 14.44
C LYS A 26 3.30 -2.69 15.38
N GLU A 27 3.60 -1.45 15.05
CA GLU A 27 3.19 -0.30 15.84
C GLU A 27 1.66 -0.16 15.85
N ALA A 28 1.02 -0.31 14.68
CA ALA A 28 -0.44 -0.26 14.58
C ALA A 28 -1.10 -1.37 15.39
N GLU A 29 -0.57 -2.59 15.30
CA GLU A 29 -1.09 -3.73 16.05
C GLU A 29 -0.98 -3.51 17.56
N ARG A 30 0.11 -2.91 18.03
CA ARG A 30 0.27 -2.55 19.45
C ARG A 30 -0.80 -1.58 19.93
N LYS A 31 -1.33 -0.74 19.01
CA LYS A 31 -2.41 0.21 19.31
C LYS A 31 -3.79 -0.43 19.17
N GLY A 32 -3.85 -1.71 18.86
CA GLY A 32 -5.11 -2.42 18.66
C GLY A 32 -5.77 -2.16 17.30
N GLN A 33 -5.00 -1.66 16.33
CA GLN A 33 -5.50 -1.39 14.98
C GLN A 33 -5.26 -2.57 14.04
N LYS A 34 -6.18 -2.77 13.11
CA LYS A 34 -6.00 -3.73 12.02
C LYS A 34 -5.28 -3.02 10.90
N ALA A 35 -4.10 -3.50 10.53
CA ALA A 35 -3.26 -2.92 9.49
C ALA A 35 -3.32 -3.73 8.21
N GLY A 36 -3.72 -3.10 7.11
CA GLY A 36 -3.70 -3.70 5.79
C GLY A 36 -2.44 -3.29 5.05
N ILE A 37 -1.95 -4.15 4.17
CA ILE A 37 -0.72 -3.91 3.41
C ILE A 37 -1.01 -4.15 1.93
N MET A 38 -0.63 -3.19 1.08
CA MET A 38 -0.68 -3.34 -0.36
C MET A 38 0.75 -3.42 -0.91
N LEU A 39 1.05 -4.51 -1.59
CA LEU A 39 2.39 -4.78 -2.10
C LEU A 39 2.34 -5.20 -3.57
N SER A 40 3.44 -4.93 -4.27
CA SER A 40 3.66 -5.52 -5.59
C SER A 40 3.92 -7.00 -5.45
N GLU A 41 3.77 -7.73 -6.55
CA GLU A 41 4.08 -9.17 -6.61
C GLU A 41 5.50 -9.45 -6.15
N GLU A 42 6.44 -8.59 -6.53
CA GLU A 42 7.87 -8.73 -6.21
C GLU A 42 8.16 -8.69 -4.71
N ASN A 43 7.34 -7.98 -3.95
CA ASN A 43 7.56 -7.81 -2.51
C ASN A 43 6.52 -8.54 -1.64
N PHE A 44 5.53 -9.17 -2.27
CA PHE A 44 4.39 -9.74 -1.57
C PHE A 44 4.78 -10.77 -0.50
N ASP A 45 5.74 -11.63 -0.80
CA ASP A 45 6.15 -12.70 0.12
C ASP A 45 7.19 -12.25 1.16
N LYS A 46 7.64 -11.00 1.08
CA LYS A 46 8.65 -10.48 2.00
C LYS A 46 8.08 -10.07 3.37
N ILE A 47 6.78 -9.93 3.46
CA ILE A 47 6.10 -9.57 4.71
C ILE A 47 5.03 -10.61 5.01
N CYS A 48 4.99 -11.11 6.24
CA CYS A 48 3.92 -11.98 6.72
C CYS A 48 2.85 -11.13 7.37
N SER A 49 1.60 -11.26 6.89
CA SER A 49 0.47 -10.57 7.47
C SER A 49 -0.82 -11.26 7.04
N ASP A 50 -1.82 -11.23 7.90
CA ASP A 50 -3.15 -11.76 7.58
C ASP A 50 -3.92 -10.82 6.63
N TYR A 51 -3.51 -9.57 6.53
CA TYR A 51 -4.23 -8.53 5.78
C TYR A 51 -3.35 -7.90 4.71
N LYS A 52 -2.73 -8.72 3.87
CA LYS A 52 -1.94 -8.20 2.74
C LYS A 52 -2.63 -8.53 1.43
N LEU A 53 -2.63 -7.57 0.51
CA LEU A 53 -3.19 -7.72 -0.82
C LEU A 53 -2.15 -7.39 -1.87
N CYS A 54 -2.15 -8.17 -2.95
CA CYS A 54 -1.21 -7.98 -4.05
C CYS A 54 -1.81 -7.04 -5.09
N LEU A 55 -1.04 -6.00 -5.47
CA LEU A 55 -1.45 -5.07 -6.52
C LEU A 55 -1.11 -5.58 -7.91
N GLY A 56 -0.22 -6.57 -8.00
CA GLY A 56 0.26 -7.11 -9.26
C GLY A 56 1.74 -6.82 -9.46
N SER A 57 2.25 -7.16 -10.63
CA SER A 57 3.67 -6.95 -10.95
C SER A 57 3.98 -5.46 -11.10
N SER A 58 5.09 -5.01 -10.52
CA SER A 58 5.54 -3.61 -10.66
C SER A 58 5.89 -3.28 -12.11
N SER A 59 6.12 -4.28 -12.96
CA SER A 59 6.35 -4.09 -14.39
C SER A 59 5.04 -4.01 -15.21
N ASP A 60 3.89 -4.33 -14.59
CA ASP A 60 2.58 -4.24 -15.23
C ASP A 60 1.73 -3.17 -14.56
N GLU A 61 1.97 -1.93 -14.95
CA GLU A 61 1.29 -0.78 -14.38
C GLU A 61 -0.21 -0.77 -14.63
N ASN A 62 -0.66 -1.37 -15.73
CA ASN A 62 -2.09 -1.49 -16.02
C ASN A 62 -2.78 -2.42 -15.04
N GLU A 63 -2.13 -3.51 -14.66
CA GLU A 63 -2.66 -4.42 -13.64
C GLU A 63 -2.78 -3.72 -12.29
N ILE A 64 -1.75 -2.98 -11.90
CA ILE A 64 -1.75 -2.21 -10.66
C ILE A 64 -2.89 -1.19 -10.66
N ALA A 65 -3.06 -0.46 -11.76
CA ALA A 65 -4.12 0.53 -11.88
C ALA A 65 -5.52 -0.09 -11.73
N ARG A 66 -5.73 -1.28 -12.31
CA ARG A 66 -6.99 -2.00 -12.19
C ARG A 66 -7.24 -2.49 -10.76
N ASN A 67 -6.19 -2.97 -10.10
CA ASN A 67 -6.31 -3.60 -8.79
C ASN A 67 -6.36 -2.62 -7.62
N LEU A 68 -5.85 -1.42 -7.80
CA LEU A 68 -5.72 -0.43 -6.73
C LEU A 68 -7.01 -0.18 -5.97
N PHE A 69 -8.05 0.25 -6.66
CA PHE A 69 -9.32 0.56 -6.01
C PHE A 69 -10.05 -0.69 -5.54
N ALA A 70 -9.87 -1.81 -6.24
CA ALA A 70 -10.44 -3.08 -5.79
C ALA A 70 -9.86 -3.49 -4.44
N CYS A 71 -8.55 -3.34 -4.26
CA CYS A 71 -7.87 -3.62 -2.99
C CYS A 71 -8.36 -2.68 -1.88
N LEU A 72 -8.48 -1.40 -2.16
CA LEU A 72 -8.96 -0.43 -1.17
C LEU A 72 -10.40 -0.75 -0.71
N ARG A 73 -11.28 -1.08 -1.67
CA ARG A 73 -12.64 -1.48 -1.34
C ARG A 73 -12.68 -2.76 -0.52
N LYS A 74 -11.81 -3.72 -0.84
CA LYS A 74 -11.73 -4.97 -0.10
C LYS A 74 -11.31 -4.72 1.36
N PHE A 75 -10.35 -3.82 1.58
CA PHE A 75 -9.95 -3.44 2.92
C PHE A 75 -11.08 -2.74 3.68
N ASP A 76 -11.89 -1.93 3.01
CA ASP A 76 -13.06 -1.32 3.65
C ASP A 76 -14.03 -2.40 4.14
N ASP A 77 -14.24 -3.46 3.35
CA ASP A 77 -15.10 -4.58 3.73
C ASP A 77 -14.54 -5.42 4.89
N MET A 78 -13.22 -5.36 5.07
CA MET A 78 -12.53 -6.09 6.16
C MET A 78 -12.39 -5.27 7.43
N ASP A 79 -12.93 -4.07 7.47
CA ASP A 79 -12.82 -3.13 8.61
C ASP A 79 -11.36 -2.85 9.00
N ILE A 80 -10.51 -2.66 8.01
CA ILE A 80 -9.11 -2.29 8.23
C ILE A 80 -9.03 -0.86 8.72
N ASP A 81 -8.24 -0.61 9.75
CA ASP A 81 -8.09 0.71 10.37
C ASP A 81 -7.05 1.58 9.67
N VAL A 82 -5.93 0.98 9.28
CA VAL A 82 -4.83 1.68 8.61
C VAL A 82 -4.30 0.82 7.47
N ILE A 83 -3.85 1.46 6.39
CA ILE A 83 -3.28 0.78 5.23
C ILE A 83 -1.89 1.34 4.96
N PHE A 84 -0.93 0.46 4.72
CA PHE A 84 0.41 0.83 4.28
C PHE A 84 0.65 0.24 2.90
N SER A 85 1.09 1.08 1.97
CA SER A 85 1.34 0.67 0.59
C SER A 85 2.72 1.07 0.15
N GLU A 86 3.37 0.22 -0.64
CA GLU A 86 4.57 0.67 -1.34
C GLU A 86 4.18 1.67 -2.43
N GLY A 87 5.12 2.56 -2.78
CA GLY A 87 4.94 3.49 -3.88
C GLY A 87 5.43 2.90 -5.19
N PHE A 88 5.12 3.58 -6.29
CA PHE A 88 5.51 3.16 -7.63
C PHE A 88 6.21 4.30 -8.35
N SER A 89 6.88 3.97 -9.47
CA SER A 89 7.58 4.96 -10.28
C SER A 89 6.63 6.07 -10.76
N GLU A 90 7.10 7.30 -10.73
CA GLU A 90 6.34 8.46 -11.20
C GLU A 90 6.47 8.69 -12.70
N GLU A 91 7.06 7.75 -13.44
CA GLU A 91 7.24 7.86 -14.89
C GLU A 91 6.09 7.19 -15.64
N GLY A 92 5.63 7.81 -16.72
CA GLY A 92 4.59 7.24 -17.59
C GLY A 92 3.29 6.94 -16.85
N ILE A 93 2.78 5.73 -17.02
CA ILE A 93 1.55 5.28 -16.38
C ILE A 93 1.71 5.23 -14.86
N GLY A 94 2.93 4.97 -14.38
CA GLY A 94 3.24 4.97 -12.95
C GLY A 94 2.93 6.30 -12.28
N GLN A 95 3.08 7.41 -13.01
CA GLN A 95 2.72 8.73 -12.49
C GLN A 95 1.22 8.83 -12.18
N ALA A 96 0.38 8.30 -13.08
CA ALA A 96 -1.07 8.31 -12.86
C ALA A 96 -1.46 7.43 -11.66
N ILE A 97 -0.80 6.29 -11.49
CA ILE A 97 -1.00 5.40 -10.34
C ILE A 97 -0.62 6.13 -9.05
N MET A 98 0.55 6.76 -9.02
CA MET A 98 1.01 7.51 -7.85
C MET A 98 0.07 8.68 -7.52
N ASN A 99 -0.44 9.38 -8.51
CA ASN A 99 -1.40 10.46 -8.28
C ASN A 99 -2.67 9.95 -7.61
N ARG A 100 -3.16 8.79 -8.03
CA ARG A 100 -4.35 8.17 -7.42
C ARG A 100 -4.07 7.71 -5.99
N LEU A 101 -2.91 7.09 -5.77
CA LEU A 101 -2.48 6.69 -4.42
C LEU A 101 -2.35 7.91 -3.50
N LEU A 102 -1.71 8.96 -3.99
CA LEU A 102 -1.53 10.20 -3.22
C LEU A 102 -2.86 10.80 -2.79
N LYS A 103 -3.84 10.85 -3.71
CA LYS A 103 -5.16 11.37 -3.38
C LYS A 103 -5.86 10.49 -2.34
N ALA A 104 -5.79 9.18 -2.49
CA ALA A 104 -6.38 8.25 -1.53
C ALA A 104 -5.70 8.33 -0.16
N ALA A 105 -4.41 8.65 -0.13
CA ALA A 105 -3.62 8.78 1.10
C ALA A 105 -3.68 10.18 1.71
N GLY A 106 -4.39 11.13 1.08
CA GLY A 106 -4.37 12.52 1.52
C GLY A 106 -2.97 13.10 1.48
N HIS A 107 -2.17 12.69 0.50
CA HIS A 107 -0.76 13.07 0.31
C HIS A 107 0.17 12.62 1.44
N LYS A 108 -0.19 11.58 2.18
CA LYS A 108 0.63 11.07 3.27
C LYS A 108 1.66 10.08 2.73
N ILE A 109 2.92 10.50 2.67
CA ILE A 109 4.05 9.71 2.20
C ILE A 109 5.16 9.69 3.26
N ILE A 110 5.77 8.53 3.44
CA ILE A 110 6.99 8.36 4.23
C ILE A 110 8.09 7.91 3.27
N GLU A 111 9.16 8.68 3.19
CA GLU A 111 10.34 8.33 2.39
C GLU A 111 11.37 7.64 3.27
N VAL A 112 11.92 6.55 2.78
CA VAL A 112 12.87 5.74 3.53
C VAL A 112 14.18 5.52 2.78
#